data_4a8cc956d1b9d624f1b7bc8db602ad66
#
_entry.id   4a8cc956d1b9d624f1b7bc8db602ad66
#
_cell.length_a   1.000
_cell.length_b   1.000
_cell.length_c   1.000
_cell.angle_alpha   90.00
_cell.angle_beta   90.00
_cell.angle_gamma   90.00
#
_symmetry.space_group_name_H-M   'P 1'
#
loop_
_entity.id
_entity.type
_entity.pdbx_description
1 polymer ?
#
loop_
_entity_poly.entity_id
_entity_poly.type
_entity_poly.pdbx_seq_one_letter_code
_entity_poly.pdbx_strand_id
1 'polypeptide(L)'
;MKIKLLCTVLLAMSFANTFAQSSKSTWGKTDYEDAPWVKNVSRPNEITEGLQNRHLSVWSSHGRYYDAKKGGWRWQRPILFGTTEDLYTQTIVLPYLIPMLENAGAIVFTPRERDWQKNEIIVDNDSRTNYKEESMKKKWVTTSDKGFAQHYGSYNDGENPFTAGTARQVKARKRNSKISSVVYQPTFPETGRYAVYVSYQTQKKSVEAAEYIVFHKGQETHFRVNQRMGGGTWVYLGTFEFDKGNSINNSVVLTNHSSHRGIVTTDAVRFGSGMGNIVRGGTVSGLPRFLEGARYSAQWAGAPWNVVSKSNGSNDYNDDINCRSLMTNWLAGGSCYLPEKKDGKKVPIELTLAIHSDAGVKADDSYVGTLGICTTQDGNKTLGDGLSRKVSKTFAEQLVANVKKDLDNAFHINWTTRSVWDRNYSETRLPEVPSAILETLSHQNFPDIKLGQDPNFKFTFA
;
A
#
# COMPACT_ATOMS: atom_id res chain seq x y z
N MET A 1 -33.71 37.25 -38.24
CA MET A 1 -32.61 36.33 -38.30
C MET A 1 -32.02 36.12 -36.87
N LYS A 2 -32.84 36.01 -35.80
CA LYS A 2 -32.40 35.83 -34.41
C LYS A 2 -33.13 34.72 -33.63
N ILE A 3 -33.95 33.90 -34.26
CA ILE A 3 -34.73 32.82 -33.59
C ILE A 3 -34.20 31.42 -33.89
N LYS A 4 -33.33 31.22 -34.89
CA LYS A 4 -32.76 29.88 -35.23
C LYS A 4 -31.53 29.48 -34.40
N LEU A 5 -30.93 30.43 -33.63
CA LEU A 5 -29.71 30.13 -32.86
C LEU A 5 -30.03 29.68 -31.42
N LEU A 6 -31.25 29.86 -30.94
CA LEU A 6 -31.63 29.47 -29.57
C LEU A 6 -32.07 28.02 -29.42
N CYS A 7 -32.55 27.41 -30.52
CA CYS A 7 -32.97 25.99 -30.49
C CYS A 7 -31.81 24.99 -30.58
N THR A 8 -30.65 25.40 -31.13
CA THR A 8 -29.49 24.50 -31.29
C THR A 8 -28.67 24.39 -30.00
N VAL A 9 -28.73 25.39 -29.12
CA VAL A 9 -28.00 25.36 -27.82
C VAL A 9 -28.80 24.59 -26.77
N LEU A 10 -30.12 24.57 -26.83
CA LEU A 10 -30.97 23.79 -25.92
C LEU A 10 -30.98 22.26 -26.23
N LEU A 11 -30.68 21.85 -27.47
CA LEU A 11 -30.57 20.42 -27.84
C LEU A 11 -29.21 19.82 -27.47
N ALA A 12 -28.16 20.65 -27.35
CA ALA A 12 -26.82 20.17 -26.95
C ALA A 12 -26.71 19.98 -25.42
N MET A 13 -27.55 20.64 -24.62
CA MET A 13 -27.56 20.47 -23.16
C MET A 13 -28.40 19.26 -22.66
N SER A 14 -29.26 18.70 -23.48
CA SER A 14 -30.07 17.54 -23.11
C SER A 14 -29.37 16.19 -23.38
N PHE A 15 -28.26 16.16 -24.13
CA PHE A 15 -27.49 14.93 -24.37
C PHE A 15 -26.32 14.70 -23.38
N ALA A 16 -25.94 15.70 -22.59
CA ALA A 16 -24.88 15.57 -21.60
C ALA A 16 -25.32 14.90 -20.28
N ASN A 17 -26.64 14.83 -20.02
CA ASN A 17 -27.17 14.32 -18.75
C ASN A 17 -27.60 12.83 -18.77
N THR A 18 -27.51 12.14 -19.90
CA THR A 18 -27.98 10.74 -20.02
C THR A 18 -26.89 9.68 -19.83
N PHE A 19 -25.61 10.08 -19.74
CA PHE A 19 -24.51 9.13 -19.51
C PHE A 19 -24.03 9.02 -18.05
N ALA A 20 -24.51 9.89 -17.17
CA ALA A 20 -24.07 9.90 -15.76
C ALA A 20 -24.94 9.08 -14.80
N GLN A 21 -26.05 8.47 -15.28
CA GLN A 21 -27.07 7.89 -14.39
C GLN A 21 -27.07 6.36 -14.30
N SER A 22 -26.24 5.63 -15.07
CA SER A 22 -26.27 4.16 -15.04
C SER A 22 -25.14 3.48 -14.24
N SER A 23 -24.16 4.23 -13.73
CA SER A 23 -23.01 3.62 -13.02
C SER A 23 -23.16 3.51 -11.49
N LYS A 24 -24.15 4.16 -10.88
CA LYS A 24 -24.32 4.19 -9.42
C LYS A 24 -24.85 2.89 -8.77
N SER A 25 -25.35 1.94 -9.54
CA SER A 25 -25.99 0.74 -8.97
C SER A 25 -25.07 -0.47 -8.82
N THR A 26 -23.87 -0.45 -9.44
CA THR A 26 -22.98 -1.62 -9.52
C THR A 26 -22.05 -1.72 -8.32
N TRP A 27 -21.61 -0.60 -7.76
CA TRP A 27 -20.57 -0.51 -6.72
C TRP A 27 -21.09 -0.48 -5.28
N GLY A 28 -22.39 -0.66 -5.06
CA GLY A 28 -22.99 -0.64 -3.73
C GLY A 28 -23.21 0.78 -3.18
N LYS A 29 -23.54 0.86 -1.89
CA LYS A 29 -23.82 2.11 -1.18
C LYS A 29 -22.83 2.42 -0.06
N THR A 30 -21.95 1.47 0.27
CA THR A 30 -20.96 1.67 1.32
C THR A 30 -19.91 2.67 0.82
N ASP A 31 -19.75 3.76 1.55
CA ASP A 31 -18.74 4.77 1.29
C ASP A 31 -18.10 5.21 2.61
N TYR A 32 -16.79 5.42 2.60
CA TYR A 32 -16.06 5.91 3.75
C TYR A 32 -16.02 7.44 3.70
N GLU A 33 -16.71 8.11 4.63
CA GLU A 33 -16.84 9.57 4.68
C GLU A 33 -16.01 10.22 5.79
N ASP A 34 -15.40 9.43 6.69
CA ASP A 34 -14.61 9.94 7.81
C ASP A 34 -13.21 10.44 7.37
N ALA A 35 -12.42 10.93 8.33
CA ALA A 35 -11.05 11.37 8.08
C ALA A 35 -10.17 10.22 7.54
N PRO A 36 -9.41 10.44 6.44
CA PRO A 36 -8.56 9.41 5.84
C PRO A 36 -7.46 8.96 6.81
N TRP A 37 -6.89 7.78 6.56
CA TRP A 37 -5.81 7.25 7.37
C TRP A 37 -4.62 8.20 7.47
N VAL A 38 -4.17 8.72 6.32
CA VAL A 38 -3.08 9.70 6.22
C VAL A 38 -3.48 10.83 5.28
N LYS A 39 -3.36 12.08 5.72
CA LYS A 39 -3.55 13.27 4.88
C LYS A 39 -2.28 14.12 4.90
N ASN A 40 -1.64 14.28 3.75
CA ASN A 40 -0.58 15.29 3.56
C ASN A 40 -1.24 16.66 3.44
N VAL A 41 -1.04 17.52 4.46
CA VAL A 41 -1.63 18.86 4.51
C VAL A 41 -0.70 19.96 3.98
N SER A 42 0.51 19.59 3.55
CA SER A 42 1.46 20.49 2.87
C SER A 42 1.34 20.47 1.35
N ARG A 43 0.42 19.68 0.77
CA ARG A 43 0.18 19.72 -0.67
C ARG A 43 -0.28 21.13 -1.08
N PRO A 44 0.33 21.70 -2.13
CA PRO A 44 -0.01 23.07 -2.56
C PRO A 44 -1.44 23.19 -3.09
N ASN A 45 -1.99 22.10 -3.63
CA ASN A 45 -3.36 22.04 -4.15
C ASN A 45 -4.13 20.93 -3.44
N GLU A 46 -5.35 21.21 -3.06
CA GLU A 46 -6.28 20.19 -2.56
C GLU A 46 -6.84 19.39 -3.75
N ILE A 47 -6.77 18.07 -3.67
CA ILE A 47 -7.42 17.17 -4.62
C ILE A 47 -8.86 17.01 -4.13
N THR A 48 -9.85 17.39 -4.95
CA THR A 48 -11.27 17.37 -4.60
C THR A 48 -12.08 16.35 -5.38
N GLU A 49 -11.48 15.76 -6.41
CA GLU A 49 -12.07 14.75 -7.31
C GLU A 49 -11.15 13.55 -7.48
N GLY A 50 -11.50 12.64 -8.36
CA GLY A 50 -10.72 11.44 -8.66
C GLY A 50 -10.74 10.44 -7.51
N LEU A 51 -9.56 10.13 -6.95
CA LEU A 51 -9.38 9.15 -5.88
C LEU A 51 -9.19 9.78 -4.50
N GLN A 52 -9.66 11.01 -4.32
CA GLN A 52 -9.53 11.73 -3.06
C GLN A 52 -9.99 10.91 -1.86
N ASN A 53 -9.07 10.69 -0.90
CA ASN A 53 -9.27 9.93 0.33
C ASN A 53 -9.63 8.44 0.14
N ARG A 54 -9.53 7.88 -1.08
CA ARG A 54 -9.76 6.45 -1.33
C ARG A 54 -8.58 5.64 -0.82
N HIS A 55 -8.88 4.52 -0.15
CA HIS A 55 -7.86 3.62 0.40
C HIS A 55 -7.76 2.38 -0.47
N LEU A 56 -6.63 2.21 -1.12
CA LEU A 56 -6.40 1.13 -2.07
C LEU A 56 -5.27 0.22 -1.58
N SER A 57 -5.36 -1.08 -1.88
CA SER A 57 -4.25 -2.01 -1.69
C SER A 57 -3.75 -2.49 -3.05
N VAL A 58 -2.50 -2.15 -3.38
CA VAL A 58 -1.91 -2.43 -4.70
C VAL A 58 -0.54 -3.08 -4.53
N TRP A 59 -0.25 -4.10 -5.33
CA TRP A 59 1.04 -4.77 -5.27
C TRP A 59 1.52 -5.30 -6.61
N SER A 60 2.85 -5.37 -6.76
CA SER A 60 3.52 -6.13 -7.80
C SER A 60 3.47 -7.63 -7.47
N SER A 61 3.57 -8.46 -8.49
CA SER A 61 3.33 -9.90 -8.43
C SER A 61 3.99 -10.66 -7.27
N HIS A 62 5.21 -11.06 -7.45
CA HIS A 62 5.93 -11.94 -6.56
C HIS A 62 7.20 -11.30 -6.03
N GLY A 63 7.86 -11.97 -5.10
CA GLY A 63 9.17 -11.60 -4.59
C GLY A 63 10.00 -12.85 -4.27
N ARG A 64 11.24 -12.63 -3.86
CA ARG A 64 12.12 -13.70 -3.45
C ARG A 64 11.59 -14.39 -2.21
N TYR A 65 11.60 -15.72 -2.21
CA TYR A 65 11.11 -16.54 -1.11
C TYR A 65 12.11 -17.65 -0.76
N TYR A 66 11.97 -18.22 0.42
CA TYR A 66 12.74 -19.39 0.83
C TYR A 66 12.03 -20.67 0.39
N ASP A 67 12.72 -21.46 -0.44
CA ASP A 67 12.25 -22.79 -0.87
C ASP A 67 12.80 -23.86 0.08
N ALA A 68 11.99 -24.29 1.04
CA ALA A 68 12.38 -25.29 2.02
C ALA A 68 12.72 -26.66 1.40
N LYS A 69 12.08 -27.01 0.26
CA LYS A 69 12.34 -28.28 -0.43
C LYS A 69 13.69 -28.29 -1.14
N LYS A 70 14.11 -27.15 -1.66
CA LYS A 70 15.37 -26.99 -2.37
C LYS A 70 16.48 -26.36 -1.53
N GLY A 71 16.18 -26.00 -0.29
CA GLY A 71 17.14 -25.47 0.67
C GLY A 71 17.76 -24.14 0.28
N GLY A 72 16.94 -23.11 -0.07
CA GLY A 72 17.51 -21.81 -0.39
C GLY A 72 16.53 -20.77 -0.90
N TRP A 73 17.00 -19.51 -0.99
CA TRP A 73 16.24 -18.36 -1.46
C TRP A 73 16.16 -18.32 -2.98
N ARG A 74 14.96 -18.13 -3.55
CA ARG A 74 14.68 -18.19 -4.99
C ARG A 74 13.69 -17.12 -5.42
N TRP A 75 13.75 -16.73 -6.69
CA TRP A 75 12.63 -16.06 -7.36
C TRP A 75 11.48 -17.05 -7.55
N GLN A 76 10.26 -16.58 -7.51
CA GLN A 76 9.08 -17.43 -7.75
C GLN A 76 8.95 -17.82 -9.21
N ARG A 77 9.43 -16.98 -10.11
CA ARG A 77 9.36 -17.19 -11.56
C ARG A 77 10.74 -17.32 -12.17
N PRO A 78 10.85 -18.06 -13.29
CA PRO A 78 12.11 -18.23 -14.00
C PRO A 78 12.58 -16.89 -14.59
N ILE A 79 13.88 -16.80 -14.84
CA ILE A 79 14.48 -15.71 -15.59
C ILE A 79 14.32 -16.01 -17.08
N LEU A 80 13.62 -15.13 -17.80
CA LEU A 80 13.40 -15.17 -19.24
C LEU A 80 13.72 -13.78 -19.82
N PHE A 81 14.38 -13.75 -20.97
CA PHE A 81 14.76 -12.50 -21.65
C PHE A 81 15.45 -11.48 -20.72
N GLY A 82 16.31 -11.97 -19.82
CA GLY A 82 17.10 -11.15 -18.88
C GLY A 82 16.33 -10.62 -17.65
N THR A 83 15.08 -10.97 -17.48
CA THR A 83 14.27 -10.55 -16.31
C THR A 83 13.41 -11.71 -15.79
N THR A 84 12.72 -11.46 -14.69
CA THR A 84 11.67 -12.34 -14.15
C THR A 84 10.41 -11.52 -13.90
N GLU A 85 9.25 -12.14 -13.89
CA GLU A 85 7.99 -11.50 -13.50
C GLU A 85 8.13 -10.75 -12.17
N ASP A 86 8.79 -11.37 -11.19
CA ASP A 86 9.04 -10.83 -9.86
C ASP A 86 9.70 -9.44 -9.87
N LEU A 87 10.56 -9.17 -10.84
CA LEU A 87 11.23 -7.88 -11.01
C LEU A 87 10.49 -6.96 -11.98
N TYR A 88 9.96 -7.52 -13.07
CA TYR A 88 9.31 -6.76 -14.12
C TYR A 88 8.12 -5.94 -13.59
N THR A 89 7.22 -6.59 -12.86
CA THR A 89 6.00 -5.92 -12.35
C THR A 89 6.31 -4.81 -11.34
N GLN A 90 7.39 -4.93 -10.57
CA GLN A 90 7.86 -3.85 -9.70
C GLN A 90 8.22 -2.58 -10.48
N THR A 91 8.76 -2.72 -11.70
CA THR A 91 9.14 -1.57 -12.54
C THR A 91 7.95 -0.81 -13.12
N ILE A 92 6.73 -1.32 -12.93
CA ILE A 92 5.48 -0.64 -13.26
C ILE A 92 4.84 -0.09 -11.97
N VAL A 93 4.68 -0.95 -10.96
CA VAL A 93 3.89 -0.64 -9.77
C VAL A 93 4.53 0.47 -8.93
N LEU A 94 5.84 0.34 -8.62
CA LEU A 94 6.49 1.25 -7.68
C LEU A 94 6.79 2.63 -8.28
N PRO A 95 7.33 2.77 -9.52
CA PRO A 95 7.67 4.09 -10.07
C PRO A 95 6.50 4.80 -10.76
N TYR A 96 5.46 4.08 -11.19
CA TYR A 96 4.36 4.67 -11.97
C TYR A 96 3.01 4.49 -11.27
N LEU A 97 2.49 3.27 -11.14
CA LEU A 97 1.10 3.05 -10.71
C LEU A 97 0.80 3.64 -9.33
N ILE A 98 1.60 3.31 -8.31
CA ILE A 98 1.38 3.82 -6.95
C ILE A 98 1.48 5.36 -6.91
N PRO A 99 2.53 6.01 -7.46
CA PRO A 99 2.60 7.47 -7.52
C PRO A 99 1.44 8.12 -8.28
N MET A 100 0.96 7.53 -9.38
CA MET A 100 -0.19 8.06 -10.12
C MET A 100 -1.47 8.00 -9.29
N LEU A 101 -1.74 6.88 -8.62
CA LEU A 101 -2.89 6.74 -7.71
C LEU A 101 -2.83 7.74 -6.55
N GLU A 102 -1.65 7.91 -5.93
CA GLU A 102 -1.44 8.87 -4.84
C GLU A 102 -1.55 10.31 -5.32
N ASN A 103 -1.10 10.61 -6.54
CA ASN A 103 -1.28 11.93 -7.15
C ASN A 103 -2.75 12.21 -7.50
N ALA A 104 -3.54 11.18 -7.78
CA ALA A 104 -4.98 11.29 -7.93
C ALA A 104 -5.75 11.37 -6.59
N GLY A 105 -5.05 11.31 -5.44
CA GLY A 105 -5.62 11.50 -4.11
C GLY A 105 -5.79 10.23 -3.27
N ALA A 106 -5.44 9.05 -3.80
CA ALA A 106 -5.54 7.81 -3.04
C ALA A 106 -4.53 7.72 -1.90
N ILE A 107 -4.88 6.97 -0.88
CA ILE A 107 -3.97 6.44 0.14
C ILE A 107 -3.69 4.99 -0.24
N VAL A 108 -2.47 4.73 -0.72
CA VAL A 108 -2.12 3.42 -1.26
C VAL A 108 -1.31 2.62 -0.24
N PHE A 109 -1.87 1.48 0.18
CA PHE A 109 -1.17 0.45 0.90
C PHE A 109 -0.59 -0.59 -0.07
N THR A 110 0.56 -1.16 0.27
CA THR A 110 1.10 -2.34 -0.41
C THR A 110 1.57 -3.37 0.62
N PRO A 111 1.20 -4.65 0.49
CA PRO A 111 1.65 -5.72 1.39
C PRO A 111 3.13 -6.08 1.20
N ARG A 112 3.75 -5.63 0.11
CA ARG A 112 5.19 -5.71 -0.13
C ARG A 112 5.85 -4.38 0.22
N GLU A 113 7.15 -4.41 0.52
CA GLU A 113 7.90 -3.17 0.74
C GLU A 113 7.95 -2.35 -0.56
N ARG A 114 7.72 -1.05 -0.44
CA ARG A 114 7.66 -0.11 -1.58
C ARG A 114 8.92 0.74 -1.76
N ASP A 115 9.76 0.85 -0.73
CA ASP A 115 10.97 1.68 -0.77
C ASP A 115 12.17 0.88 -1.27
N TRP A 116 12.91 1.46 -2.21
CA TRP A 116 14.13 0.87 -2.77
C TRP A 116 15.38 1.10 -1.93
N GLN A 117 15.28 1.89 -0.86
CA GLN A 117 16.41 2.21 0.01
C GLN A 117 16.87 0.97 0.78
N LYS A 118 18.12 0.56 0.55
CA LYS A 118 18.74 -0.58 1.25
C LYS A 118 19.11 -0.31 2.71
N ASN A 119 19.24 0.96 3.08
CA ASN A 119 19.44 1.35 4.47
C ASN A 119 18.09 1.46 5.20
N GLU A 120 18.09 1.09 6.47
CA GLU A 120 16.96 1.27 7.37
C GLU A 120 17.46 1.87 8.68
N ILE A 121 16.84 2.94 9.11
CA ILE A 121 17.09 3.55 10.40
C ILE A 121 15.78 3.59 11.16
N ILE A 122 15.77 3.02 12.36
CA ILE A 122 14.61 3.06 13.24
C ILE A 122 14.96 3.86 14.47
N VAL A 123 14.10 4.80 14.80
CA VAL A 123 14.14 5.54 16.08
C VAL A 123 12.90 5.14 16.86
N ASP A 124 13.11 4.57 18.03
CA ASP A 124 12.10 3.93 18.86
C ASP A 124 12.03 4.60 20.22
N ASN A 125 10.83 4.68 20.82
CA ASN A 125 10.64 5.25 22.14
C ASN A 125 11.34 4.45 23.24
N ASP A 126 11.58 3.17 23.05
CA ASP A 126 12.34 2.32 23.99
C ASP A 126 13.85 2.49 23.84
N SER A 127 14.30 3.09 22.72
CA SER A 127 15.69 3.51 22.54
C SER A 127 15.95 4.83 23.26
N ARG A 128 17.03 4.89 24.03
CA ARG A 128 17.45 6.15 24.69
C ARG A 128 18.21 7.09 23.78
N THR A 129 18.52 6.67 22.57
CA THR A 129 19.26 7.45 21.58
C THR A 129 18.34 7.92 20.48
N ASN A 130 18.54 9.17 20.03
CA ASN A 130 17.81 9.74 18.89
C ASN A 130 16.28 9.93 19.08
N TYR A 131 15.76 9.64 20.28
CA TYR A 131 14.37 9.87 20.68
C TYR A 131 14.32 10.85 21.84
N LYS A 132 13.48 11.89 21.74
CA LYS A 132 13.34 12.90 22.79
C LYS A 132 11.89 13.30 22.98
N GLU A 133 11.41 13.27 24.23
CA GLU A 133 10.11 13.81 24.64
C GLU A 133 10.25 15.19 25.27
N GLU A 134 9.34 16.09 24.89
CA GLU A 134 9.10 17.33 25.59
C GLU A 134 7.67 17.34 26.14
N SER A 135 7.57 17.34 27.47
CA SER A 135 6.29 17.36 28.19
C SER A 135 5.98 18.74 28.71
N MET A 136 4.99 19.42 28.13
CA MET A 136 4.54 20.76 28.56
C MET A 136 3.29 20.66 29.47
N LYS A 137 2.14 21.14 29.01
CA LYS A 137 0.89 21.12 29.81
C LYS A 137 0.36 19.69 30.04
N LYS A 138 0.56 18.79 29.09
CA LYS A 138 0.20 17.38 29.16
C LYS A 138 1.48 16.56 29.09
N LYS A 139 1.60 15.55 29.94
CA LYS A 139 2.80 14.71 30.02
C LYS A 139 2.63 13.45 29.19
N TRP A 140 3.69 13.06 28.52
CA TRP A 140 3.83 11.73 27.91
C TRP A 140 3.90 10.67 29.02
N VAL A 141 3.19 9.57 28.79
CA VAL A 141 3.19 8.40 29.68
C VAL A 141 3.19 7.12 28.82
N THR A 142 3.71 6.02 29.38
CA THR A 142 3.67 4.72 28.71
C THR A 142 2.21 4.23 28.61
N THR A 143 1.86 3.60 27.49
CA THR A 143 0.57 2.95 27.31
C THR A 143 0.55 1.59 27.99
N SER A 144 -0.63 0.98 28.14
CA SER A 144 -0.77 -0.43 28.52
C SER A 144 -0.54 -1.38 27.34
N ASP A 145 -0.56 -0.84 26.11
CA ASP A 145 -0.46 -1.63 24.88
C ASP A 145 1.01 -1.95 24.60
N LYS A 146 1.25 -3.10 23.98
CA LYS A 146 2.56 -3.45 23.46
C LYS A 146 2.91 -2.57 22.28
N GLY A 147 4.20 -2.33 22.08
CA GLY A 147 4.76 -1.54 20.99
C GLY A 147 5.84 -2.29 20.23
N PHE A 148 6.43 -1.59 19.29
CA PHE A 148 7.60 -2.04 18.54
C PHE A 148 8.82 -2.02 19.43
N ALA A 149 9.72 -2.99 19.28
CA ALA A 149 11.11 -2.87 19.70
C ALA A 149 12.02 -3.59 18.72
N GLN A 150 13.14 -2.94 18.42
CA GLN A 150 14.17 -3.53 17.58
C GLN A 150 15.22 -4.24 18.44
N HIS A 151 15.64 -5.44 17.99
CA HIS A 151 16.87 -6.07 18.49
C HIS A 151 17.92 -6.16 17.38
N TYR A 152 19.16 -6.40 17.77
CA TYR A 152 20.25 -6.60 16.82
C TYR A 152 20.14 -7.94 16.10
N GLY A 153 20.53 -7.93 14.83
CA GLY A 153 20.57 -9.12 13.99
C GLY A 153 19.25 -9.43 13.28
N SER A 154 19.08 -10.70 12.97
CA SER A 154 17.93 -11.19 12.23
C SER A 154 16.83 -11.69 13.16
N TYR A 155 15.61 -11.74 12.61
CA TYR A 155 14.40 -12.18 13.29
C TYR A 155 14.05 -13.61 12.89
N ASN A 156 13.59 -14.40 13.84
CA ASN A 156 13.08 -15.72 13.56
C ASN A 156 11.76 -15.66 12.79
N ASP A 157 11.44 -16.73 12.07
CA ASP A 157 10.15 -16.86 11.42
C ASP A 157 9.01 -16.82 12.45
N GLY A 158 8.04 -15.92 12.23
CA GLY A 158 6.93 -15.67 13.14
C GLY A 158 7.23 -14.71 14.30
N GLU A 159 8.46 -14.24 14.47
CA GLU A 159 8.78 -13.25 15.48
C GLU A 159 8.19 -11.89 15.12
N ASN A 160 7.38 -11.34 16.03
CA ASN A 160 6.66 -10.08 15.79
C ASN A 160 7.29 -8.92 16.58
N PRO A 161 7.95 -7.96 15.92
CA PRO A 161 8.61 -6.85 16.62
C PRO A 161 7.63 -5.91 17.33
N PHE A 162 6.35 -5.86 16.92
CA PHE A 162 5.32 -5.00 17.53
C PHE A 162 4.75 -5.53 18.85
N THR A 163 5.25 -6.65 19.34
CA THR A 163 4.87 -7.21 20.65
C THR A 163 6.02 -7.17 21.66
N ALA A 164 7.19 -6.65 21.26
CA ALA A 164 8.43 -6.69 22.03
C ALA A 164 8.67 -5.44 22.89
N GLY A 165 8.11 -4.30 22.49
CA GLY A 165 8.34 -2.99 23.09
C GLY A 165 7.15 -2.38 23.80
N THR A 166 7.27 -1.08 24.06
CA THR A 166 6.25 -0.23 24.66
C THR A 166 5.83 0.87 23.70
N ALA A 167 4.73 1.56 23.99
CA ALA A 167 4.32 2.75 23.26
C ALA A 167 4.00 3.89 24.23
N ARG A 168 3.98 5.11 23.72
CA ARG A 168 3.78 6.33 24.51
C ARG A 168 2.44 6.98 24.15
N GLN A 169 1.85 7.70 25.11
CA GLN A 169 0.61 8.44 24.91
C GLN A 169 0.59 9.77 25.65
N VAL A 170 -0.18 10.71 25.11
CA VAL A 170 -0.43 12.01 25.71
C VAL A 170 -1.85 12.48 25.42
N LYS A 171 -2.48 13.23 26.34
CA LYS A 171 -3.78 13.85 26.05
C LYS A 171 -3.62 14.96 25.00
N ALA A 172 -4.48 14.94 24.00
CA ALA A 172 -4.54 15.95 22.95
C ALA A 172 -4.86 17.35 23.51
N ARG A 173 -4.39 18.37 22.81
CA ARG A 173 -4.51 19.78 23.18
C ARG A 173 -4.96 20.62 21.98
N LYS A 174 -6.06 21.37 22.14
CA LYS A 174 -6.61 22.25 21.09
C LYS A 174 -5.88 23.60 20.96
N ARG A 175 -5.26 24.10 22.05
CA ARG A 175 -4.58 25.40 22.07
C ARG A 175 -3.15 25.25 21.57
N ASN A 176 -2.69 26.11 20.67
CA ASN A 176 -1.31 26.15 20.14
C ASN A 176 -0.26 26.67 21.13
N SER A 177 -0.51 26.58 22.45
CA SER A 177 0.45 26.99 23.46
C SER A 177 0.71 25.86 24.44
N LYS A 178 1.95 25.71 24.87
CA LYS A 178 2.36 24.63 25.77
C LYS A 178 2.04 23.25 25.22
N ILE A 179 2.38 23.03 23.94
CA ILE A 179 2.26 21.77 23.21
C ILE A 179 3.37 20.84 23.67
N SER A 180 3.02 19.59 23.94
CA SER A 180 3.98 18.52 24.18
C SER A 180 4.32 17.86 22.85
N SER A 181 5.58 17.48 22.67
CA SER A 181 6.09 16.89 21.43
C SER A 181 7.00 15.71 21.69
N VAL A 182 7.22 14.91 20.66
CA VAL A 182 8.31 13.94 20.56
C VAL A 182 9.08 14.18 19.29
N VAL A 183 10.38 13.97 19.33
CA VAL A 183 11.30 14.13 18.20
C VAL A 183 11.99 12.79 17.96
N TYR A 184 11.92 12.32 16.72
CA TYR A 184 12.65 11.17 16.18
C TYR A 184 13.73 11.72 15.25
N GLN A 185 14.99 11.67 15.67
CA GLN A 185 16.12 12.29 14.99
C GLN A 185 17.15 11.22 14.58
N PRO A 186 16.97 10.58 13.41
CA PRO A 186 17.83 9.48 12.95
C PRO A 186 19.25 9.96 12.67
N THR A 187 20.18 9.00 12.59
CA THR A 187 21.51 9.21 12.01
C THR A 187 21.59 8.51 10.67
N PHE A 188 21.51 9.27 9.58
CA PHE A 188 21.55 8.71 8.21
C PHE A 188 22.98 8.32 7.83
N PRO A 189 23.20 7.08 7.31
CA PRO A 189 24.53 6.63 6.88
C PRO A 189 24.99 7.31 5.57
N GLU A 190 24.06 7.72 4.73
CA GLU A 190 24.30 8.40 3.46
C GLU A 190 23.18 9.37 3.11
N THR A 191 23.48 10.39 2.32
CA THR A 191 22.46 11.26 1.72
C THR A 191 21.67 10.48 0.69
N GLY A 192 20.34 10.59 0.72
CA GLY A 192 19.49 9.85 -0.20
C GLY A 192 17.99 9.99 0.08
N ARG A 193 17.21 9.26 -0.69
CA ARG A 193 15.76 9.19 -0.52
C ARG A 193 15.40 8.02 0.39
N TYR A 194 14.56 8.29 1.38
CA TYR A 194 14.09 7.31 2.36
C TYR A 194 12.58 7.46 2.52
N ALA A 195 11.86 6.36 2.45
CA ALA A 195 10.47 6.34 2.89
C ALA A 195 10.39 6.51 4.39
N VAL A 196 9.41 7.27 4.84
CA VAL A 196 9.13 7.49 6.27
C VAL A 196 7.87 6.76 6.65
N TYR A 197 7.99 5.91 7.67
CA TYR A 197 6.90 5.17 8.28
C TYR A 197 6.82 5.52 9.75
N VAL A 198 5.61 5.65 10.27
CA VAL A 198 5.36 5.86 11.69
C VAL A 198 4.59 4.69 12.27
N SER A 199 4.75 4.43 13.55
CA SER A 199 3.89 3.52 14.30
C SER A 199 3.30 4.19 15.54
N TYR A 200 2.15 3.69 15.96
CA TYR A 200 1.38 4.18 17.10
C TYR A 200 0.40 3.09 17.56
N GLN A 201 -0.33 3.33 18.64
CA GLN A 201 -1.39 2.44 19.09
C GLN A 201 -2.78 3.05 18.85
N THR A 202 -3.71 2.24 18.33
CA THR A 202 -5.11 2.63 18.21
C THR A 202 -5.85 2.33 19.49
N GLN A 203 -6.38 3.37 20.13
CA GLN A 203 -7.15 3.27 21.38
C GLN A 203 -8.57 3.84 21.19
N LYS A 204 -9.48 3.49 22.10
CA LYS A 204 -10.89 3.95 22.05
C LYS A 204 -11.05 5.47 21.95
N LYS A 205 -10.08 6.24 22.47
CA LYS A 205 -10.11 7.71 22.48
C LYS A 205 -9.01 8.34 21.60
N SER A 206 -8.45 7.59 20.67
CA SER A 206 -7.45 8.12 19.73
C SER A 206 -8.02 9.28 18.90
N VAL A 207 -7.17 10.26 18.60
CA VAL A 207 -7.54 11.39 17.73
C VAL A 207 -7.60 10.96 16.26
N GLU A 208 -8.41 11.67 15.46
CA GLU A 208 -8.48 11.49 14.01
C GLU A 208 -7.40 12.25 13.25
N ALA A 209 -6.70 13.15 13.89
CA ALA A 209 -5.74 14.05 13.26
C ALA A 209 -4.54 14.26 14.20
N ALA A 210 -3.71 13.22 14.35
CA ALA A 210 -2.40 13.36 15.00
C ALA A 210 -1.46 14.09 14.03
N GLU A 211 -0.79 15.13 14.51
CA GLU A 211 -0.01 16.06 13.71
C GLU A 211 1.46 15.64 13.68
N TYR A 212 1.89 15.06 12.56
CA TYR A 212 3.27 14.71 12.26
C TYR A 212 3.91 15.74 11.34
N ILE A 213 5.16 16.08 11.60
CA ILE A 213 5.96 16.97 10.75
C ILE A 213 7.23 16.22 10.39
N VAL A 214 7.48 16.05 9.11
CA VAL A 214 8.72 15.49 8.58
C VAL A 214 9.63 16.65 8.16
N PHE A 215 10.75 16.81 8.85
CA PHE A 215 11.81 17.74 8.48
C PHE A 215 12.81 17.01 7.56
N HIS A 216 13.01 17.52 6.37
CA HIS A 216 13.84 16.89 5.36
C HIS A 216 14.55 17.95 4.52
N LYS A 217 15.88 17.93 4.57
CA LYS A 217 16.76 18.80 3.75
C LYS A 217 16.36 20.28 3.80
N GLY A 218 16.05 20.77 5.01
CA GLY A 218 15.67 22.18 5.24
C GLY A 218 14.22 22.52 4.88
N GLN A 219 13.40 21.55 4.50
CA GLN A 219 11.97 21.70 4.26
C GLN A 219 11.16 20.97 5.35
N GLU A 220 9.89 21.27 5.45
CA GLU A 220 8.96 20.56 6.32
C GLU A 220 7.70 20.12 5.54
N THR A 221 7.25 18.91 5.84
CA THR A 221 5.99 18.39 5.31
C THR A 221 5.11 17.93 6.45
N HIS A 222 3.90 18.46 6.50
CA HIS A 222 2.92 18.21 7.56
C HIS A 222 1.92 17.14 7.16
N PHE A 223 1.61 16.26 8.12
CA PHE A 223 0.64 15.19 7.97
C PHE A 223 -0.36 15.20 9.11
N ARG A 224 -1.59 14.83 8.80
CA ARG A 224 -2.59 14.41 9.78
C ARG A 224 -2.82 12.92 9.64
N VAL A 225 -2.62 12.18 10.73
CA VAL A 225 -2.78 10.73 10.78
C VAL A 225 -3.97 10.39 11.66
N ASN A 226 -4.91 9.63 11.10
CA ASN A 226 -6.06 9.14 11.84
C ASN A 226 -5.65 7.94 12.70
N GLN A 227 -5.41 8.17 13.98
CA GLN A 227 -4.97 7.13 14.92
C GLN A 227 -6.10 6.22 15.43
N ARG A 228 -7.34 6.41 14.96
CA ARG A 228 -8.47 5.50 15.24
C ARG A 228 -8.39 4.19 14.47
N MET A 229 -7.45 4.09 13.53
CA MET A 229 -7.17 2.93 12.68
C MET A 229 -5.66 2.72 12.53
N GLY A 230 -5.25 1.53 12.07
CA GLY A 230 -3.87 1.25 11.66
C GLY A 230 -2.81 1.21 12.76
N GLY A 231 -3.18 1.16 14.04
CA GLY A 231 -2.21 1.07 15.14
C GLY A 231 -1.51 -0.28 15.21
N GLY A 232 -0.23 -0.28 15.66
CA GLY A 232 0.60 -1.48 15.81
C GLY A 232 1.05 -2.06 14.46
N THR A 233 1.35 -1.19 13.50
CA THR A 233 1.98 -1.52 12.21
C THR A 233 2.69 -0.29 11.65
N TRP A 234 3.43 -0.47 10.54
CA TRP A 234 4.06 0.64 9.82
C TRP A 234 3.06 1.39 8.95
N VAL A 235 2.98 2.70 9.14
CA VAL A 235 2.11 3.62 8.39
C VAL A 235 2.95 4.56 7.56
N TYR A 236 2.86 4.45 6.24
CA TYR A 236 3.63 5.26 5.30
C TYR A 236 3.15 6.71 5.27
N LEU A 237 4.08 7.66 5.39
CA LEU A 237 3.80 9.10 5.25
C LEU A 237 4.22 9.64 3.88
N GLY A 238 5.40 9.23 3.39
CA GLY A 238 5.98 9.74 2.15
C GLY A 238 7.43 9.29 2.00
N THR A 239 8.03 9.59 0.85
CA THR A 239 9.46 9.37 0.59
C THR A 239 10.14 10.73 0.39
N PHE A 240 11.18 11.01 1.18
CA PHE A 240 11.83 12.31 1.26
C PHE A 240 13.34 12.19 1.10
N GLU A 241 13.98 13.28 0.72
CA GLU A 241 15.43 13.38 0.69
C GLU A 241 15.96 13.80 2.07
N PHE A 242 16.96 13.08 2.56
CA PHE A 242 17.66 13.38 3.80
C PHE A 242 19.16 13.48 3.56
N ASP A 243 19.83 14.36 4.28
CA ASP A 243 21.29 14.45 4.29
C ASP A 243 21.91 13.43 5.25
N LYS A 244 23.11 12.97 4.91
CA LYS A 244 23.92 12.13 5.81
C LYS A 244 24.14 12.79 7.17
N GLY A 245 24.14 11.97 8.21
CA GLY A 245 24.43 12.40 9.58
C GLY A 245 23.18 12.58 10.43
N ASN A 246 23.34 13.22 11.58
CA ASN A 246 22.29 13.48 12.55
C ASN A 246 22.01 14.98 12.61
N SER A 247 20.79 15.39 12.32
CA SER A 247 20.37 16.79 12.33
C SER A 247 18.90 16.90 12.68
N ILE A 248 18.50 17.94 13.39
CA ILE A 248 17.09 18.25 13.62
C ILE A 248 16.33 18.55 12.33
N ASN A 249 17.03 19.03 11.31
CA ASN A 249 16.48 19.28 9.98
C ASN A 249 16.24 17.98 9.16
N ASN A 250 16.59 16.84 9.73
CA ASN A 250 16.35 15.50 9.21
C ASN A 250 15.67 14.65 10.30
N SER A 251 14.44 14.98 10.65
CA SER A 251 13.74 14.37 11.78
C SER A 251 12.24 14.25 11.53
N VAL A 252 11.57 13.48 12.38
CA VAL A 252 10.11 13.46 12.45
C VAL A 252 9.68 13.95 13.82
N VAL A 253 8.74 14.88 13.84
CA VAL A 253 8.16 15.42 15.06
C VAL A 253 6.68 15.05 15.11
N LEU A 254 6.21 14.54 16.23
CA LEU A 254 4.79 14.40 16.55
C LEU A 254 4.44 15.35 17.66
N THR A 255 3.34 16.09 17.50
CA THR A 255 2.82 16.99 18.54
C THR A 255 1.54 16.44 19.16
N ASN A 256 1.19 16.90 20.36
CA ASN A 256 -0.12 16.61 20.94
C ASN A 256 -1.19 17.65 20.55
N HIS A 257 -0.88 18.54 19.60
CA HIS A 257 -1.88 19.44 19.02
C HIS A 257 -2.92 18.65 18.23
N SER A 258 -4.19 18.95 18.46
CA SER A 258 -5.29 18.39 17.67
C SER A 258 -6.53 19.24 17.84
N SER A 259 -7.29 19.45 16.79
CA SER A 259 -8.61 20.12 16.80
C SER A 259 -9.64 19.33 17.63
N HIS A 260 -9.40 18.03 17.85
CA HIS A 260 -10.29 17.11 18.58
C HIS A 260 -9.73 16.78 19.98
N ARG A 261 -10.64 16.49 20.90
CA ARG A 261 -10.25 15.94 22.20
C ARG A 261 -9.94 14.46 22.03
N GLY A 262 -8.90 13.97 22.70
CA GLY A 262 -8.55 12.56 22.64
C GLY A 262 -7.17 12.28 23.17
N ILE A 263 -6.60 11.20 22.68
CA ILE A 263 -5.27 10.70 23.01
C ILE A 263 -4.46 10.64 21.72
N VAL A 264 -3.26 11.18 21.75
CA VAL A 264 -2.22 10.98 20.74
C VAL A 264 -1.29 9.90 21.27
N THR A 265 -1.01 8.90 20.45
CA THR A 265 -0.08 7.81 20.76
C THR A 265 1.10 7.84 19.80
N THR A 266 2.21 7.27 20.20
CA THR A 266 3.40 7.12 19.37
C THR A 266 4.23 5.93 19.83
N ASP A 267 5.09 5.44 18.95
CA ASP A 267 5.87 4.24 19.18
C ASP A 267 7.24 4.42 18.49
N ALA A 268 7.40 3.97 17.25
CA ALA A 268 8.64 4.10 16.50
C ALA A 268 8.45 4.85 15.18
N VAL A 269 9.54 5.36 14.63
CA VAL A 269 9.63 5.91 13.26
C VAL A 269 10.73 5.17 12.50
N ARG A 270 10.39 4.66 11.32
CA ARG A 270 11.28 3.95 10.40
C ARG A 270 11.57 4.81 9.19
N PHE A 271 12.83 4.89 8.79
CA PHE A 271 13.33 5.56 7.61
C PHE A 271 14.00 4.54 6.70
N GLY A 272 13.50 4.38 5.49
CA GLY A 272 14.00 3.42 4.53
C GLY A 272 13.42 2.00 4.68
N SER A 273 13.76 1.15 3.73
CA SER A 273 13.30 -0.23 3.63
C SER A 273 14.20 -1.21 4.37
N GLY A 274 15.50 -1.07 4.16
CA GLY A 274 16.49 -2.00 4.69
C GLY A 274 16.65 -3.29 3.89
N MET A 275 17.53 -4.12 4.42
CA MET A 275 17.76 -5.49 3.95
C MET A 275 16.73 -6.44 4.57
N GLY A 276 16.47 -7.55 3.89
CA GLY A 276 15.70 -8.64 4.45
C GLY A 276 16.36 -9.19 5.74
N ASN A 277 15.58 -9.31 6.79
CA ASN A 277 16.07 -9.66 8.12
C ASN A 277 15.36 -10.87 8.76
N ILE A 278 14.48 -11.54 8.02
CA ILE A 278 13.80 -12.75 8.50
C ILE A 278 14.62 -13.98 8.13
N VAL A 279 14.93 -14.81 9.11
CA VAL A 279 15.71 -16.04 8.91
C VAL A 279 14.82 -17.18 8.44
N ARG A 280 15.24 -17.82 7.35
CA ARG A 280 14.68 -19.08 6.87
C ARG A 280 15.82 -20.05 6.54
N GLY A 281 15.72 -21.29 7.02
CA GLY A 281 16.77 -22.29 6.82
C GLY A 281 18.16 -21.85 7.31
N GLY A 282 18.22 -21.06 8.37
CA GLY A 282 19.47 -20.55 8.96
C GLY A 282 20.07 -19.33 8.23
N THR A 283 19.42 -18.77 7.19
CA THR A 283 19.92 -17.62 6.43
C THR A 283 18.84 -16.59 6.17
N VAL A 284 19.24 -15.34 6.00
CA VAL A 284 18.39 -14.27 5.43
C VAL A 284 18.50 -14.25 3.91
N SER A 285 17.63 -13.53 3.22
CA SER A 285 17.63 -13.48 1.75
C SER A 285 18.91 -12.89 1.13
N GLY A 286 19.62 -12.06 1.88
CA GLY A 286 20.78 -11.30 1.40
C GLY A 286 20.41 -10.16 0.42
N LEU A 287 19.13 -9.84 0.28
CA LEU A 287 18.61 -8.82 -0.61
C LEU A 287 17.89 -7.69 0.14
N PRO A 288 17.75 -6.51 -0.44
CA PRO A 288 16.84 -5.47 0.06
C PRO A 288 15.42 -6.01 0.19
N ARG A 289 14.70 -5.58 1.23
CA ARG A 289 13.36 -6.08 1.59
C ARG A 289 12.34 -5.91 0.47
N PHE A 290 12.43 -4.87 -0.36
CA PHE A 290 11.50 -4.68 -1.48
C PHE A 290 11.59 -5.79 -2.54
N LEU A 291 12.67 -6.56 -2.58
CA LEU A 291 12.83 -7.72 -3.47
C LEU A 291 12.29 -9.01 -2.88
N GLU A 292 11.95 -9.03 -1.59
CA GLU A 292 11.38 -10.19 -0.93
C GLU A 292 9.86 -10.31 -1.15
N GLY A 293 9.34 -11.49 -0.91
CA GLY A 293 7.91 -11.76 -0.89
C GLY A 293 7.17 -10.99 0.22
N ALA A 294 5.88 -10.84 0.05
CA ALA A 294 5.01 -10.09 0.97
C ALA A 294 5.00 -10.65 2.39
N ARG A 295 5.15 -11.98 2.56
CA ARG A 295 5.12 -12.60 3.88
C ARG A 295 6.18 -12.05 4.84
N TYR A 296 7.38 -11.73 4.31
CA TYR A 296 8.48 -11.20 5.13
C TYR A 296 8.25 -9.74 5.49
N SER A 297 7.77 -8.93 4.54
CA SER A 297 7.37 -7.54 4.78
C SER A 297 6.19 -7.45 5.76
N ALA A 298 5.21 -8.35 5.66
CA ALA A 298 4.07 -8.41 6.57
C ALA A 298 4.48 -8.78 8.00
N GLN A 299 5.40 -9.75 8.16
CA GLN A 299 5.96 -10.07 9.47
C GLN A 299 6.69 -8.85 10.07
N TRP A 300 7.53 -8.16 9.27
CA TRP A 300 8.22 -6.95 9.69
C TRP A 300 7.27 -5.79 10.01
N ALA A 301 6.08 -5.80 9.42
CA ALA A 301 5.01 -4.85 9.72
C ALA A 301 4.10 -5.27 10.88
N GLY A 302 4.42 -6.32 11.60
CA GLY A 302 3.68 -6.75 12.79
C GLY A 302 2.39 -7.52 12.52
N ALA A 303 2.19 -8.03 11.31
CA ALA A 303 1.04 -8.87 11.01
C ALA A 303 1.07 -10.18 11.82
N PRO A 304 -0.09 -10.68 12.25
CA PRO A 304 -0.15 -11.90 13.06
C PRO A 304 0.21 -13.14 12.22
N TRP A 305 0.59 -14.21 12.90
CA TRP A 305 1.09 -15.43 12.25
C TRP A 305 0.15 -16.01 11.20
N ASN A 306 -1.15 -16.04 11.47
CA ASN A 306 -2.17 -16.53 10.53
C ASN A 306 -2.32 -15.68 9.26
N VAL A 307 -1.83 -14.45 9.26
CA VAL A 307 -1.72 -13.57 8.07
C VAL A 307 -0.43 -13.84 7.33
N VAL A 308 0.67 -13.98 8.07
CA VAL A 308 2.03 -14.18 7.51
C VAL A 308 2.20 -15.58 6.93
N SER A 309 1.64 -16.60 7.59
CA SER A 309 1.86 -18.01 7.23
C SER A 309 0.56 -18.83 7.33
N LYS A 310 -0.08 -19.03 6.19
CA LYS A 310 -1.23 -19.91 6.04
C LYS A 310 -0.84 -21.40 6.15
N SER A 311 0.38 -21.76 5.76
CA SER A 311 0.89 -23.12 5.79
C SER A 311 1.55 -23.49 7.11
N ASN A 312 1.50 -22.62 8.11
CA ASN A 312 2.18 -22.78 9.40
C ASN A 312 3.70 -23.01 9.27
N GLY A 313 4.35 -22.19 8.42
CA GLY A 313 5.79 -22.19 8.21
C GLY A 313 6.33 -23.29 7.28
N SER A 314 5.45 -24.12 6.71
CA SER A 314 5.89 -25.29 5.90
C SER A 314 6.12 -24.96 4.42
N ASN A 315 5.59 -23.85 3.91
CA ASN A 315 5.64 -23.51 2.50
C ASN A 315 5.58 -22.00 2.25
N ASP A 316 6.74 -21.35 2.22
CA ASP A 316 6.85 -19.91 2.04
C ASP A 316 6.29 -19.41 0.70
N TYR A 317 6.36 -20.23 -0.36
CA TYR A 317 5.74 -19.90 -1.65
C TYR A 317 4.22 -19.74 -1.51
N ASN A 318 3.57 -20.70 -0.89
CA ASN A 318 2.13 -20.64 -0.67
C ASN A 318 1.74 -19.54 0.33
N ASP A 319 2.56 -19.36 1.37
CA ASP A 319 2.35 -18.31 2.37
C ASP A 319 2.44 -16.92 1.74
N ASP A 320 3.42 -16.68 0.87
CA ASP A 320 3.57 -15.39 0.19
C ASP A 320 2.38 -15.06 -0.71
N ILE A 321 1.90 -16.03 -1.50
CA ILE A 321 0.72 -15.85 -2.38
C ILE A 321 -0.53 -15.46 -1.57
N ASN A 322 -0.75 -16.11 -0.43
CA ASN A 322 -1.92 -15.83 0.39
C ASN A 322 -1.77 -14.56 1.25
N CYS A 323 -0.56 -14.28 1.71
CA CYS A 323 -0.28 -13.17 2.62
C CYS A 323 -0.70 -11.80 2.06
N ARG A 324 -0.57 -11.57 0.75
CA ARG A 324 -0.94 -10.31 0.09
C ARG A 324 -2.40 -9.94 0.37
N SER A 325 -3.31 -10.88 0.13
CA SER A 325 -4.74 -10.70 0.39
C SER A 325 -5.08 -10.72 1.89
N LEU A 326 -4.44 -11.61 2.65
CA LEU A 326 -4.69 -11.72 4.09
C LEU A 326 -4.23 -10.47 4.85
N MET A 327 -3.12 -9.84 4.44
CA MET A 327 -2.64 -8.56 4.97
C MET A 327 -3.64 -7.43 4.71
N THR A 328 -4.21 -7.38 3.50
CA THR A 328 -5.27 -6.42 3.16
C THR A 328 -6.49 -6.62 4.04
N ASN A 329 -6.98 -7.85 4.19
CA ASN A 329 -8.12 -8.16 5.05
C ASN A 329 -7.84 -7.85 6.53
N TRP A 330 -6.61 -8.07 6.99
CA TRP A 330 -6.22 -7.70 8.35
C TRP A 330 -6.25 -6.19 8.56
N LEU A 331 -5.77 -5.40 7.61
CA LEU A 331 -5.88 -3.94 7.68
C LEU A 331 -7.32 -3.47 7.61
N ALA A 332 -8.12 -4.03 6.69
CA ALA A 332 -9.51 -3.62 6.46
C ALA A 332 -10.48 -4.08 7.57
N GLY A 333 -10.14 -5.12 8.30
CA GLY A 333 -11.02 -5.70 9.31
C GLY A 333 -11.46 -4.69 10.36
N GLY A 334 -12.79 -4.67 10.63
CA GLY A 334 -13.46 -3.71 11.51
C GLY A 334 -13.75 -2.34 10.88
N SER A 335 -13.43 -2.13 9.59
CA SER A 335 -13.85 -0.97 8.80
C SER A 335 -15.28 -1.13 8.26
N CYS A 336 -15.81 -0.10 7.60
CA CYS A 336 -17.10 -0.16 6.94
C CYS A 336 -17.16 -1.19 5.80
N TYR A 337 -16.04 -1.51 5.17
CA TYR A 337 -15.95 -2.52 4.10
C TYR A 337 -15.78 -3.96 4.61
N LEU A 338 -15.34 -4.13 5.87
CA LEU A 338 -15.17 -5.46 6.47
C LEU A 338 -15.57 -5.46 7.97
N PRO A 339 -16.82 -5.12 8.30
CA PRO A 339 -17.24 -4.84 9.68
C PRO A 339 -17.21 -6.05 10.60
N GLU A 340 -17.42 -7.26 10.08
CA GLU A 340 -17.51 -8.49 10.89
C GLU A 340 -16.14 -8.99 11.38
N LYS A 341 -15.04 -8.61 10.70
CA LYS A 341 -13.68 -9.00 11.08
C LYS A 341 -13.12 -8.05 12.15
N LYS A 342 -13.55 -8.23 13.40
CA LYS A 342 -13.31 -7.28 14.51
C LYS A 342 -11.85 -7.18 14.98
N ASP A 343 -11.02 -8.15 14.67
CA ASP A 343 -9.59 -8.22 15.03
C ASP A 343 -8.65 -7.48 14.05
N GLY A 344 -9.21 -6.75 13.08
CA GLY A 344 -8.48 -5.98 12.11
C GLY A 344 -8.04 -4.59 12.58
N LYS A 345 -7.42 -3.86 11.66
CA LYS A 345 -6.85 -2.53 11.91
C LYS A 345 -7.78 -1.35 11.55
N LYS A 346 -8.99 -1.63 11.08
CA LYS A 346 -10.04 -0.65 10.74
C LYS A 346 -9.70 0.31 9.59
N VAL A 347 -8.66 0.04 8.81
CA VAL A 347 -8.33 0.86 7.64
C VAL A 347 -9.35 0.59 6.54
N PRO A 348 -10.08 1.60 6.04
CA PRO A 348 -11.19 1.38 5.10
C PRO A 348 -10.68 1.13 3.67
N ILE A 349 -9.89 0.05 3.48
CA ILE A 349 -9.47 -0.37 2.15
C ILE A 349 -10.69 -0.84 1.39
N GLU A 350 -10.93 -0.24 0.25
CA GLU A 350 -12.13 -0.44 -0.56
C GLU A 350 -11.91 -1.23 -1.85
N LEU A 351 -10.63 -1.42 -2.26
CA LEU A 351 -10.29 -2.10 -3.50
C LEU A 351 -8.88 -2.68 -3.45
N THR A 352 -8.68 -3.81 -4.13
CA THR A 352 -7.34 -4.40 -4.33
C THR A 352 -7.02 -4.62 -5.80
N LEU A 353 -5.75 -4.39 -6.15
CA LEU A 353 -5.22 -4.64 -7.48
C LEU A 353 -3.84 -5.30 -7.40
N ALA A 354 -3.73 -6.50 -7.99
CA ALA A 354 -2.47 -7.20 -8.18
C ALA A 354 -2.00 -7.06 -9.62
N ILE A 355 -0.74 -6.68 -9.83
CA ILE A 355 -0.13 -6.55 -11.15
C ILE A 355 0.82 -7.73 -11.37
N HIS A 356 0.54 -8.51 -12.40
CA HIS A 356 1.25 -9.70 -12.80
C HIS A 356 1.72 -9.64 -14.25
N SER A 357 2.43 -10.66 -14.70
CA SER A 357 2.62 -10.98 -16.12
C SER A 357 2.42 -12.47 -16.34
N ASP A 358 1.64 -12.83 -17.34
CA ASP A 358 1.20 -14.18 -17.61
C ASP A 358 2.22 -14.97 -18.46
N ALA A 359 1.93 -16.23 -18.64
CA ALA A 359 2.60 -17.14 -19.56
C ALA A 359 1.85 -17.24 -20.91
N GLY A 360 2.53 -17.73 -21.93
CA GLY A 360 1.99 -17.98 -23.25
C GLY A 360 2.86 -17.42 -24.37
N VAL A 361 2.84 -18.08 -25.51
CA VAL A 361 3.66 -17.74 -26.68
C VAL A 361 2.77 -17.73 -27.92
N LYS A 362 3.04 -16.81 -28.84
CA LYS A 362 2.48 -16.79 -30.19
C LYS A 362 3.55 -17.19 -31.19
N ALA A 363 3.19 -18.06 -32.13
CA ALA A 363 4.12 -18.55 -33.17
C ALA A 363 4.33 -17.55 -34.30
N ASP A 364 3.43 -16.57 -34.43
CA ASP A 364 3.39 -15.58 -35.51
C ASP A 364 3.92 -14.19 -35.08
N ASP A 365 4.68 -14.12 -33.99
CA ASP A 365 5.18 -12.89 -33.41
C ASP A 365 4.11 -11.84 -33.05
N SER A 366 2.85 -12.23 -32.95
CA SER A 366 1.77 -11.35 -32.47
C SER A 366 1.78 -11.24 -30.93
N TYR A 367 1.11 -10.22 -30.40
CA TYR A 367 0.99 -10.03 -28.96
C TYR A 367 0.04 -11.06 -28.33
N VAL A 368 0.43 -11.64 -27.19
CA VAL A 368 -0.45 -12.36 -26.26
C VAL A 368 -1.30 -11.34 -25.49
N GLY A 369 -0.67 -10.28 -25.01
CA GLY A 369 -1.30 -9.10 -24.47
C GLY A 369 -1.88 -9.26 -23.07
N THR A 370 -2.79 -8.36 -22.72
CA THR A 370 -3.32 -8.18 -21.35
C THR A 370 -4.47 -9.13 -21.03
N LEU A 371 -4.52 -9.59 -19.76
CA LEU A 371 -5.59 -10.40 -19.21
C LEU A 371 -6.03 -9.87 -17.84
N GLY A 372 -7.32 -9.70 -17.64
CA GLY A 372 -7.91 -9.48 -16.31
C GLY A 372 -8.37 -10.79 -15.67
N ILE A 373 -8.19 -10.94 -14.37
CA ILE A 373 -8.67 -12.11 -13.61
C ILE A 373 -9.47 -11.64 -12.40
N CYS A 374 -10.58 -12.30 -12.15
CA CYS A 374 -11.42 -12.11 -10.96
C CYS A 374 -11.90 -13.47 -10.42
N THR A 375 -12.54 -13.46 -9.26
CA THR A 375 -13.24 -14.63 -8.69
C THR A 375 -14.63 -14.21 -8.24
N THR A 376 -15.68 -14.70 -8.90
CA THR A 376 -17.07 -14.36 -8.58
C THR A 376 -17.89 -15.54 -8.06
N GLN A 377 -17.45 -16.77 -8.30
CA GLN A 377 -18.26 -17.97 -8.09
C GLN A 377 -17.66 -18.97 -7.08
N ASP A 378 -16.38 -18.81 -6.72
CA ASP A 378 -15.69 -19.74 -5.84
C ASP A 378 -15.71 -19.23 -4.40
N GLY A 379 -16.27 -20.03 -3.50
CA GLY A 379 -16.43 -19.67 -2.09
C GLY A 379 -17.60 -18.71 -1.83
N ASN A 380 -17.37 -17.68 -1.02
CA ASN A 380 -18.38 -16.69 -0.70
C ASN A 380 -18.73 -15.81 -1.92
N LYS A 381 -20.02 -15.71 -2.24
CA LYS A 381 -20.52 -14.91 -3.38
C LYS A 381 -20.59 -13.41 -3.10
N THR A 382 -20.41 -13.02 -1.84
CA THR A 382 -20.42 -11.64 -1.38
C THR A 382 -19.07 -11.25 -0.81
N LEU A 383 -18.79 -9.95 -0.79
CA LEU A 383 -17.67 -9.29 -0.12
C LEU A 383 -18.04 -8.99 1.34
N GLY A 384 -17.11 -8.48 2.11
CA GLY A 384 -17.26 -8.24 3.54
C GLY A 384 -18.35 -7.26 3.94
N ASP A 385 -18.71 -6.33 3.05
CA ASP A 385 -19.83 -5.38 3.22
C ASP A 385 -21.17 -5.91 2.64
N GLY A 386 -21.21 -7.15 2.16
CA GLY A 386 -22.35 -7.78 1.52
C GLY A 386 -22.49 -7.49 0.02
N LEU A 387 -21.59 -6.70 -0.58
CA LEU A 387 -21.58 -6.43 -2.00
C LEU A 387 -21.31 -7.71 -2.82
N SER A 388 -21.99 -7.88 -3.94
CA SER A 388 -21.75 -9.03 -4.82
C SER A 388 -20.33 -9.02 -5.40
N ARG A 389 -19.62 -10.16 -5.37
CA ARG A 389 -18.30 -10.32 -6.01
C ARG A 389 -18.32 -10.08 -7.54
N LYS A 390 -19.48 -9.99 -8.17
CA LYS A 390 -19.60 -9.60 -9.59
C LYS A 390 -19.00 -8.22 -9.88
N VAL A 391 -18.94 -7.32 -8.89
CA VAL A 391 -18.27 -6.02 -9.02
C VAL A 391 -16.79 -6.19 -9.39
N SER A 392 -16.10 -7.22 -8.86
CA SER A 392 -14.72 -7.53 -9.22
C SER A 392 -14.54 -7.87 -10.70
N LYS A 393 -15.54 -8.53 -11.32
CA LYS A 393 -15.53 -8.79 -12.76
C LYS A 393 -15.65 -7.51 -13.56
N THR A 394 -16.61 -6.65 -13.22
CA THR A 394 -16.78 -5.33 -13.86
C THR A 394 -15.49 -4.49 -13.73
N PHE A 395 -14.85 -4.52 -12.57
CA PHE A 395 -13.58 -3.83 -12.35
C PHE A 395 -12.48 -4.37 -13.28
N ALA A 396 -12.28 -5.69 -13.34
CA ALA A 396 -11.29 -6.30 -14.23
C ALA A 396 -11.57 -6.01 -15.71
N GLU A 397 -12.84 -6.05 -16.14
CA GLU A 397 -13.25 -5.73 -17.52
C GLU A 397 -12.93 -4.27 -17.89
N GLN A 398 -13.20 -3.31 -16.98
CA GLN A 398 -12.89 -1.90 -17.18
C GLN A 398 -11.38 -1.65 -17.26
N LEU A 399 -10.58 -2.29 -16.38
CA LEU A 399 -9.12 -2.19 -16.44
C LEU A 399 -8.57 -2.66 -17.79
N VAL A 400 -8.97 -3.86 -18.26
CA VAL A 400 -8.52 -4.42 -19.54
C VAL A 400 -8.90 -3.53 -20.70
N ALA A 401 -10.14 -3.00 -20.71
CA ALA A 401 -10.61 -2.12 -21.77
C ALA A 401 -9.84 -0.79 -21.85
N ASN A 402 -9.56 -0.18 -20.69
CA ASN A 402 -8.80 1.07 -20.62
C ASN A 402 -7.34 0.86 -21.02
N VAL A 403 -6.67 -0.19 -20.50
CA VAL A 403 -5.30 -0.53 -20.89
C VAL A 403 -5.20 -0.72 -22.41
N LYS A 404 -6.12 -1.47 -23.03
CA LYS A 404 -6.12 -1.61 -24.49
C LYS A 404 -6.22 -0.28 -25.19
N LYS A 405 -7.21 0.53 -24.83
CA LYS A 405 -7.45 1.84 -25.43
C LYS A 405 -6.21 2.73 -25.36
N ASP A 406 -5.57 2.78 -24.19
CA ASP A 406 -4.47 3.69 -23.95
C ASP A 406 -3.18 3.22 -24.64
N LEU A 407 -2.91 1.91 -24.67
CA LEU A 407 -1.78 1.33 -25.42
C LEU A 407 -1.98 1.46 -26.94
N ASP A 408 -3.18 1.20 -27.46
CA ASP A 408 -3.49 1.38 -28.88
C ASP A 408 -3.24 2.82 -29.33
N ASN A 409 -3.67 3.79 -28.51
CA ASN A 409 -3.49 5.21 -28.79
C ASN A 409 -2.03 5.65 -28.69
N ALA A 410 -1.33 5.23 -27.66
CA ALA A 410 0.05 5.69 -27.39
C ALA A 410 1.07 5.10 -28.37
N PHE A 411 0.88 3.86 -28.78
CA PHE A 411 1.83 3.12 -29.62
C PHE A 411 1.36 2.92 -31.07
N HIS A 412 0.14 3.34 -31.40
CA HIS A 412 -0.50 3.12 -32.71
C HIS A 412 -0.48 1.66 -33.15
N ILE A 413 -0.79 0.77 -32.21
CA ILE A 413 -0.86 -0.69 -32.39
C ILE A 413 -2.28 -1.20 -32.15
N ASN A 414 -2.52 -2.45 -32.48
CA ASN A 414 -3.70 -3.17 -32.01
C ASN A 414 -3.29 -4.13 -30.90
N TRP A 415 -3.23 -3.58 -29.65
CA TRP A 415 -2.87 -4.37 -28.49
C TRP A 415 -3.87 -5.48 -28.22
N THR A 416 -3.39 -6.68 -28.03
CA THR A 416 -4.25 -7.84 -27.77
C THR A 416 -4.74 -7.83 -26.32
N THR A 417 -6.02 -8.12 -26.13
CA THR A 417 -6.60 -8.39 -24.82
C THR A 417 -7.38 -9.70 -24.88
N ARG A 418 -7.44 -10.36 -23.73
CA ARG A 418 -8.19 -11.61 -23.56
C ARG A 418 -9.43 -11.35 -22.72
N SER A 419 -10.46 -12.18 -22.89
CA SER A 419 -11.66 -12.15 -22.04
C SER A 419 -11.27 -12.35 -20.58
N VAL A 420 -11.88 -11.60 -19.67
CA VAL A 420 -11.61 -11.72 -18.24
C VAL A 420 -11.85 -13.15 -17.75
N TRP A 421 -10.90 -13.71 -17.06
CA TRP A 421 -11.02 -15.02 -16.45
C TRP A 421 -11.67 -14.95 -15.08
N ASP A 422 -12.77 -15.69 -14.93
CA ASP A 422 -13.36 -15.96 -13.61
C ASP A 422 -12.77 -17.26 -13.08
N ARG A 423 -11.74 -17.17 -12.23
CA ARG A 423 -10.93 -18.30 -11.80
C ARG A 423 -10.60 -18.20 -10.30
N ASN A 424 -10.37 -19.36 -9.68
CA ASN A 424 -10.04 -19.48 -8.26
C ASN A 424 -8.55 -19.16 -8.00
N TYR A 425 -8.20 -17.87 -8.00
CA TYR A 425 -6.88 -17.39 -7.56
C TYR A 425 -6.96 -16.82 -6.15
N SER A 426 -5.92 -17.03 -5.34
CA SER A 426 -5.89 -16.53 -3.95
C SER A 426 -6.02 -15.01 -3.87
N GLU A 427 -5.42 -14.27 -4.80
CA GLU A 427 -5.39 -12.81 -4.83
C GLU A 427 -6.70 -12.17 -5.31
N THR A 428 -7.65 -12.96 -5.82
CA THR A 428 -8.99 -12.50 -6.19
C THR A 428 -10.11 -13.17 -5.38
N ARG A 429 -9.84 -14.34 -4.79
CA ARG A 429 -10.79 -15.07 -3.94
C ARG A 429 -10.74 -14.64 -2.49
N LEU A 430 -9.54 -14.43 -1.93
CA LEU A 430 -9.35 -14.13 -0.50
C LEU A 430 -9.68 -12.69 -0.12
N PRO A 431 -9.45 -11.65 -0.95
CA PRO A 431 -9.85 -10.31 -0.56
C PRO A 431 -11.35 -10.23 -0.31
N GLU A 432 -11.74 -9.56 0.77
CA GLU A 432 -13.13 -9.30 1.15
C GLU A 432 -13.61 -7.92 0.65
N VAL A 433 -12.87 -7.33 -0.26
CA VAL A 433 -13.18 -6.09 -1.00
C VAL A 433 -13.05 -6.35 -2.50
N PRO A 434 -13.61 -5.51 -3.38
CA PRO A 434 -13.46 -5.66 -4.84
C PRO A 434 -12.00 -5.86 -5.24
N SER A 435 -11.73 -6.86 -6.09
CA SER A 435 -10.38 -7.32 -6.36
C SER A 435 -10.18 -7.77 -7.80
N ALA A 436 -9.01 -7.47 -8.36
CA ALA A 436 -8.59 -7.97 -9.66
C ALA A 436 -7.10 -8.31 -9.67
N ILE A 437 -6.72 -9.29 -10.49
CA ILE A 437 -5.37 -9.43 -11.01
C ILE A 437 -5.39 -8.87 -12.43
N LEU A 438 -4.39 -8.08 -12.77
CA LEU A 438 -4.14 -7.60 -14.11
C LEU A 438 -2.80 -8.14 -14.58
N GLU A 439 -2.86 -9.09 -15.51
CA GLU A 439 -1.70 -9.60 -16.22
C GLU A 439 -1.34 -8.60 -17.32
N THR A 440 -0.21 -7.92 -17.15
CA THR A 440 0.21 -6.83 -18.05
C THR A 440 0.37 -7.29 -19.48
N LEU A 441 1.03 -8.45 -19.64
CA LEU A 441 1.47 -9.04 -20.90
C LEU A 441 1.92 -10.48 -20.64
N SER A 442 2.37 -11.20 -21.65
CA SER A 442 3.06 -12.49 -21.45
C SER A 442 4.58 -12.29 -21.34
N HIS A 443 5.15 -12.68 -20.20
CA HIS A 443 6.61 -12.68 -20.01
C HIS A 443 7.35 -13.79 -20.78
N GLN A 444 6.61 -14.71 -21.44
CA GLN A 444 7.17 -15.74 -22.30
C GLN A 444 7.15 -15.36 -23.79
N ASN A 445 6.36 -14.35 -24.16
CA ASN A 445 6.24 -13.91 -25.54
C ASN A 445 7.21 -12.78 -25.83
N PHE A 446 8.16 -12.99 -26.75
CA PHE A 446 9.20 -12.02 -27.03
C PHE A 446 8.66 -10.65 -27.48
N PRO A 447 7.68 -10.55 -28.41
CA PRO A 447 7.08 -9.25 -28.76
C PRO A 447 6.48 -8.51 -27.56
N ASP A 448 5.79 -9.22 -26.67
CA ASP A 448 5.20 -8.66 -25.47
C ASP A 448 6.27 -8.07 -24.56
N ILE A 449 7.28 -8.86 -24.19
CA ILE A 449 8.31 -8.43 -23.24
C ILE A 449 9.23 -7.37 -23.84
N LYS A 450 9.48 -7.40 -25.16
CA LYS A 450 10.24 -6.37 -25.86
C LYS A 450 9.55 -5.00 -25.72
N LEU A 451 8.24 -4.94 -26.00
CA LEU A 451 7.47 -3.72 -25.80
C LEU A 451 7.36 -3.35 -24.31
N GLY A 452 7.11 -4.35 -23.46
CA GLY A 452 7.00 -4.19 -22.03
C GLY A 452 8.24 -3.63 -21.31
N GLN A 453 9.44 -3.72 -21.92
CA GLN A 453 10.64 -3.10 -21.40
C GLN A 453 10.73 -1.59 -21.70
N ASP A 454 9.92 -1.09 -22.65
CA ASP A 454 9.87 0.35 -22.94
C ASP A 454 9.29 1.11 -21.72
N PRO A 455 9.98 2.13 -21.19
CA PRO A 455 9.46 2.98 -20.12
C PRO A 455 8.11 3.64 -20.45
N ASN A 456 7.89 4.01 -21.72
CA ASN A 456 6.61 4.58 -22.14
C ASN A 456 5.47 3.56 -22.07
N PHE A 457 5.73 2.28 -22.38
CA PHE A 457 4.75 1.23 -22.18
C PHE A 457 4.37 1.12 -20.71
N LYS A 458 5.36 1.08 -19.81
CA LYS A 458 5.12 0.98 -18.37
C LYS A 458 4.34 2.16 -17.81
N PHE A 459 4.66 3.37 -18.29
CA PHE A 459 3.95 4.59 -17.94
C PHE A 459 2.50 4.59 -18.45
N THR A 460 2.29 4.22 -19.73
CA THR A 460 0.95 4.18 -20.35
C THR A 460 0.07 3.09 -19.75
N PHE A 461 0.67 1.95 -19.40
CA PHE A 461 -0.03 0.84 -18.76
C PHE A 461 -0.51 1.21 -17.34
N ALA A 462 0.29 1.96 -16.58
CA ALA A 462 0.03 2.35 -15.19
C ALA A 462 -1.09 3.40 -15.09
#